data_9dfe44d359c795a15b17e27d6a8a197d
#
_entry.id   9dfe44d359c795a15b17e27d6a8a197d
#
_cell.length_a   1.000
_cell.length_b   1.000
_cell.length_c   1.000
_cell.angle_alpha   90.00
_cell.angle_beta   90.00
_cell.angle_gamma   90.00
#
_symmetry.space_group_name_H-M   'P 1'
#
loop_
_entity.id
_entity.type
_entity.pdbx_description
1 polymer ?
#
loop_
_entity_poly.entity_id
_entity_poly.type
_entity_poly.pdbx_seq_one_letter_code
_entity_poly.pdbx_strand_id
1 'polypeptide(L)'
;MSRIGRKPITVPSGVEVKIDDKNLVTVKGPKGTLTEQISKDLKIELNEGELVVTRPTDNKKHRSLHGLSRTLIDNMITGVTEGYS
;
A
#
# COMPACT_ATOMS: atom_id res chain seq x y z
N MET A 1 19.87 -8.95 -0.65
CA MET A 1 18.64 -9.66 -0.92
C MET A 1 17.48 -8.72 -1.08
N SER A 2 16.92 -8.71 -2.22
CA SER A 2 15.87 -7.75 -2.53
C SER A 2 14.47 -8.24 -2.22
N ARG A 3 14.35 -9.36 -1.55
CA ARG A 3 13.03 -9.94 -1.28
C ARG A 3 12.18 -9.14 -0.32
N ILE A 4 12.82 -8.37 0.51
CA ILE A 4 12.10 -7.58 1.52
C ILE A 4 11.08 -6.65 0.87
N GLY A 5 11.44 -6.10 -0.27
CA GLY A 5 10.57 -5.18 -0.97
C GLY A 5 9.34 -5.81 -1.62
N ARG A 6 9.28 -7.13 -1.69
CA ARG A 6 8.19 -7.82 -2.36
C ARG A 6 7.22 -8.50 -1.41
N LYS A 7 7.41 -8.29 -0.13
CA LYS A 7 6.52 -8.89 0.84
C LYS A 7 5.11 -8.29 0.69
N PRO A 8 4.09 -9.10 0.45
CA PRO A 8 2.74 -8.54 0.28
C PRO A 8 2.17 -8.03 1.58
N ILE A 9 1.27 -7.06 1.42
CA ILE A 9 0.55 -6.50 2.56
C ILE A 9 -0.80 -7.19 2.61
N THR A 10 -1.12 -7.79 3.75
CA THR A 10 -2.40 -8.47 3.91
C THR A 10 -3.53 -7.45 4.00
N VAL A 11 -4.55 -7.66 3.19
CA VAL A 11 -5.77 -6.85 3.23
C VAL A 11 -6.83 -7.64 3.96
N PRO A 12 -7.25 -7.21 5.15
CA PRO A 12 -8.23 -7.96 5.93
C PRO A 12 -9.59 -8.01 5.24
N SER A 13 -10.36 -9.01 5.61
CA SER A 13 -11.74 -9.12 5.15
C SER A 13 -12.52 -7.87 5.61
N GLY A 14 -13.30 -7.31 4.71
CA GLY A 14 -14.05 -6.10 5.03
C GLY A 14 -13.34 -4.81 4.66
N VAL A 15 -12.11 -4.90 4.21
CA VAL A 15 -11.36 -3.74 3.73
C VAL A 15 -11.32 -3.77 2.21
N GLU A 16 -11.64 -2.64 1.60
CA GLU A 16 -11.53 -2.48 0.15
C GLU A 16 -10.34 -1.57 -0.17
N VAL A 17 -9.59 -1.94 -1.17
CA VAL A 17 -8.48 -1.14 -1.66
C VAL A 17 -8.72 -0.83 -3.13
N LYS A 18 -8.61 0.44 -3.49
CA LYS A 18 -8.73 0.87 -4.88
C LYS A 18 -7.48 1.61 -5.28
N ILE A 19 -7.01 1.36 -6.48
CA ILE A 19 -5.81 1.99 -7.01
C ILE A 19 -6.16 2.67 -8.32
N ASP A 20 -5.91 3.98 -8.37
CA ASP A 20 -6.19 4.77 -9.56
C ASP A 20 -5.02 4.73 -10.53
N ASP A 21 -5.23 5.23 -11.74
CA ASP A 21 -4.19 5.32 -12.76
C ASP A 21 -3.00 6.14 -12.30
N LYS A 22 -3.22 7.04 -11.37
CA LYS A 22 -2.18 7.90 -10.84
C LYS A 22 -1.56 7.36 -9.56
N ASN A 23 -1.79 6.09 -9.27
CA ASN A 23 -1.35 5.46 -8.03
C ASN A 23 -1.95 6.10 -6.78
N LEU A 24 -3.12 6.66 -6.94
CA LEU A 24 -3.88 7.14 -5.79
C LEU A 24 -4.56 5.94 -5.15
N VAL A 25 -4.14 5.62 -3.95
CA VAL A 25 -4.63 4.44 -3.23
C VAL A 25 -5.71 4.86 -2.26
N THR A 26 -6.87 4.24 -2.37
CA THR A 26 -7.98 4.47 -1.45
C THR A 26 -8.25 3.19 -0.68
N VAL A 27 -8.21 3.29 0.63
CA VAL A 27 -8.46 2.15 1.52
C VAL A 27 -9.73 2.44 2.32
N LYS A 28 -10.71 1.56 2.17
CA LYS A 28 -12.00 1.71 2.83
C LYS A 28 -12.23 0.54 3.78
N GLY A 29 -12.56 0.83 5.00
CA GLY A 29 -12.85 -0.20 5.99
C GLY A 29 -14.00 0.20 6.91
N PRO A 30 -14.30 -0.64 7.88
CA PRO A 30 -15.43 -0.39 8.79
C PRO A 30 -15.26 0.82 9.67
N LYS A 31 -14.05 1.29 9.87
CA LYS A 31 -13.77 2.46 10.71
C LYS A 31 -13.59 3.75 9.93
N GLY A 32 -13.58 3.68 8.60
CA GLY A 32 -13.46 4.88 7.80
C GLY A 32 -12.82 4.62 6.46
N THR A 33 -12.48 5.70 5.78
CA THR A 33 -11.85 5.65 4.47
C THR A 33 -10.66 6.59 4.46
N LEU A 34 -9.53 6.10 3.96
CA LEU A 34 -8.32 6.89 3.84
C LEU A 34 -7.83 6.84 2.40
N THR A 35 -7.22 7.92 1.96
CA THR A 35 -6.69 8.02 0.61
C THR A 35 -5.28 8.59 0.67
N GLU A 36 -4.38 8.03 -0.11
CA GLU A 36 -3.01 8.48 -0.13
C GLU A 36 -2.45 8.40 -1.54
N GLN A 37 -1.66 9.40 -1.92
CA GLN A 37 -1.01 9.41 -3.22
C GLN A 37 0.34 8.70 -3.11
N ILE A 38 0.47 7.61 -3.84
CA ILE A 38 1.72 6.85 -3.89
C ILE A 38 2.51 7.29 -5.12
N SER A 39 3.83 7.21 -5.04
CA SER A 39 4.70 7.61 -6.14
C SER A 39 4.36 6.84 -7.41
N LYS A 40 4.34 7.55 -8.53
CA LYS A 40 4.07 6.92 -9.83
C LYS A 40 5.22 6.04 -10.29
N ASP A 41 6.38 6.20 -9.67
CA ASP A 41 7.53 5.36 -9.99
C ASP A 41 7.37 3.94 -9.47
N LEU A 42 6.44 3.74 -8.56
CA LEU A 42 6.20 2.43 -7.97
C LEU A 42 5.01 1.76 -8.65
N LYS A 43 5.03 0.46 -8.67
CA LYS A 43 3.94 -0.33 -9.21
C LYS A 43 3.19 -1.00 -8.06
N ILE A 44 1.89 -0.82 -8.03
CA ILE A 44 1.05 -1.41 -7.00
C ILE A 44 0.13 -2.43 -7.65
N GLU A 45 0.13 -3.63 -7.11
CA GLU A 45 -0.74 -4.69 -7.61
C GLU A 45 -1.62 -5.19 -6.49
N LEU A 46 -2.89 -5.37 -6.80
CA LEU A 46 -3.85 -5.89 -5.84
C LEU A 46 -4.27 -7.29 -6.26
N ASN A 47 -3.98 -8.25 -5.41
CA ASN A 47 -4.42 -9.63 -5.60
C ASN A 47 -5.46 -9.92 -4.53
N GLU A 48 -6.11 -11.07 -4.62
CA GLU A 48 -7.11 -11.43 -3.63
C GLU A 48 -6.53 -11.44 -2.23
N GLY A 49 -6.96 -10.46 -1.43
CA GLY A 49 -6.55 -10.37 -0.05
C GLY A 49 -5.13 -9.89 0.18
N GLU A 50 -4.41 -9.50 -0.89
CA GLU A 50 -3.03 -9.07 -0.76
C GLU A 50 -2.72 -7.91 -1.68
N LEU A 51 -1.90 -7.00 -1.20
CA LEU A 51 -1.44 -5.86 -1.96
C LEU A 51 0.07 -5.89 -2.04
N VAL A 52 0.59 -5.80 -3.25
CA VAL A 52 2.03 -5.86 -3.49
C VAL A 52 2.51 -4.56 -4.10
N VAL A 53 3.54 -3.98 -3.51
CA VAL A 53 4.18 -2.77 -4.04
C VAL A 53 5.54 -3.17 -4.57
N THR A 54 5.79 -2.88 -5.84
CA THR A 54 7.06 -3.19 -6.47
C THR A 54 7.72 -1.91 -6.98
N ARG A 55 9.03 -1.94 -7.10
CA ARG A 55 9.80 -0.82 -7.60
C ARG A 55 10.50 -1.20 -8.90
N PRO A 56 10.68 -0.23 -9.81
CA PRO A 56 11.29 -0.53 -11.10
C PRO A 56 12.79 -0.81 -11.00
N THR A 57 13.45 -0.23 -10.02
CA THR A 57 14.88 -0.45 -9.83
C THR A 57 15.21 -0.57 -8.35
N ASP A 58 16.43 -0.96 -8.09
CA ASP A 58 16.92 -1.13 -6.72
C ASP A 58 17.73 0.07 -6.24
N ASN A 59 17.62 1.20 -6.91
CA ASN A 59 18.40 2.36 -6.49
C ASN A 59 17.86 2.93 -5.17
N LYS A 60 18.69 3.72 -4.51
CA LYS A 60 18.39 4.22 -3.18
C LYS A 60 17.08 5.00 -3.10
N LYS A 61 16.82 5.82 -4.10
CA LYS A 61 15.61 6.63 -4.12
C LYS A 61 14.35 5.76 -4.17
N HIS A 62 14.35 4.77 -5.07
CA HIS A 62 13.19 3.90 -5.20
C HIS A 62 13.01 3.00 -3.98
N ARG A 63 14.10 2.59 -3.36
CA ARG A 63 14.02 1.78 -2.15
C ARG A 63 13.37 2.57 -1.01
N SER A 64 13.76 3.84 -0.86
CA SER A 64 13.18 4.69 0.16
C SER A 64 11.70 4.95 -0.09
N LEU A 65 11.33 5.25 -1.32
CA LEU A 65 9.93 5.46 -1.69
C LEU A 65 9.11 4.20 -1.47
N HIS A 66 9.68 3.05 -1.81
CA HIS A 66 9.00 1.79 -1.65
C HIS A 66 8.68 1.52 -0.17
N GLY A 67 9.67 1.67 0.68
CA GLY A 67 9.48 1.45 2.11
C GLY A 67 8.47 2.40 2.71
N LEU A 68 8.54 3.68 2.35
CA LEU A 68 7.59 4.68 2.83
C LEU A 68 6.17 4.35 2.36
N SER A 69 6.03 3.97 1.11
CA SER A 69 4.70 3.66 0.55
C SER A 69 4.07 2.46 1.25
N ARG A 70 4.86 1.41 1.49
CA ARG A 70 4.36 0.25 2.21
C ARG A 70 3.89 0.62 3.61
N THR A 71 4.65 1.45 4.29
CA THR A 71 4.29 1.91 5.62
C THR A 71 2.99 2.71 5.60
N LEU A 72 2.85 3.60 4.63
CA LEU A 72 1.63 4.39 4.49
C LEU A 72 0.40 3.49 4.27
N ILE A 73 0.52 2.54 3.37
CA ILE A 73 -0.59 1.65 3.08
C ILE A 73 -0.93 0.79 4.28
N ASP A 74 0.08 0.27 4.95
CA ASP A 74 -0.14 -0.55 6.14
C ASP A 74 -0.85 0.25 7.24
N ASN A 75 -0.43 1.50 7.44
CA ASN A 75 -1.08 2.37 8.41
C ASN A 75 -2.53 2.68 8.02
N MET A 76 -2.78 2.86 6.74
CA MET A 76 -4.14 3.10 6.26
C MET A 76 -5.04 1.90 6.55
N ILE A 77 -4.55 0.71 6.29
CA ILE A 77 -5.33 -0.51 6.56
C ILE A 77 -5.62 -0.64 8.05
N THR A 78 -4.62 -0.39 8.87
CA THR A 78 -4.81 -0.43 10.33
C THR A 78 -5.80 0.64 10.78
N GLY A 79 -5.68 1.84 10.23
CA GLY A 79 -6.57 2.94 10.59
C GLY A 79 -8.03 2.68 10.28
N VAL A 80 -8.30 2.04 9.13
CA VAL A 80 -9.69 1.78 8.73
C VAL A 80 -10.27 0.52 9.37
N THR A 81 -9.44 -0.34 9.94
CA THR A 81 -9.90 -1.57 10.59
C THR A 81 -9.99 -1.40 12.10
N GLU A 82 -9.01 -0.79 12.72
CA GLU A 82 -8.97 -0.65 14.17
C GLU A 82 -9.31 0.77 14.63
N GLY A 83 -9.23 1.72 13.72
CA GLY A 83 -9.45 3.12 14.04
C GLY A 83 -8.21 3.76 14.62
N TYR A 84 -8.17 5.07 14.53
CA TYR A 84 -7.12 5.83 15.18
C TYR A 84 -7.59 6.22 16.57
N SER A 85 -6.76 5.97 17.52
CA SER A 85 -7.08 6.30 18.91
C SER A 85 -6.33 7.53 19.37
#